data_bd622110a27c4f46bfacbe3d21bf15a5
#
_entry.id   bd622110a27c4f46bfacbe3d21bf15a5
#
_cell.length_a   1.000
_cell.length_b   1.000
_cell.length_c   1.000
_cell.angle_alpha   90.00
_cell.angle_beta   90.00
_cell.angle_gamma   90.00
#
_symmetry.space_group_name_H-M   'P 1'
#
loop_
_entity.id
_entity.type
_entity.pdbx_description
1 polymer ?
#
loop_
_entity_poly.entity_id
_entity_poly.type
_entity_poly.pdbx_seq_one_letter_code
_entity_poly.pdbx_strand_id
1 'polypeptide(L)'
;MNQERMTAFFARLDALPKGERTALKREAGVLLEQADGRAVRVFYQCLPADALPWQEGRMFAAACIHCLWEPETRSRQPLEQIFFRLGQDQTISKSMGHCLETLLDLAWDEDGFLLTKLFRLVQLARSKGYAVDCERLLNDLLYWNGEKQTVQRRWAKALYIKPETNHDGEKGD
;
A
#
# COMPACT_ATOMS: atom_id res chain seq x y z
N MET A 1 10.96 4.26 -11.05
CA MET A 1 11.92 3.65 -10.07
C MET A 1 12.04 2.17 -10.40
N ASN A 2 13.25 1.59 -10.41
CA ASN A 2 13.42 0.15 -10.65
C ASN A 2 13.22 -0.65 -9.34
N GLN A 3 13.04 -1.98 -9.47
CA GLN A 3 12.77 -2.87 -8.33
C GLN A 3 13.91 -2.86 -7.29
N GLU A 4 15.16 -2.88 -7.74
CA GLU A 4 16.32 -2.89 -6.85
C GLU A 4 16.38 -1.66 -5.93
N ARG A 5 16.10 -0.47 -6.47
CA ARG A 5 16.04 0.78 -5.70
C ARG A 5 14.88 0.79 -4.72
N MET A 6 13.76 0.22 -5.12
CA MET A 6 12.59 0.08 -4.26
C MET A 6 12.91 -0.82 -3.06
N THR A 7 13.48 -1.98 -3.30
CA THR A 7 13.91 -2.91 -2.25
C THR A 7 14.96 -2.26 -1.33
N ALA A 8 15.94 -1.54 -1.88
CA ALA A 8 16.93 -0.82 -1.09
C ALA A 8 16.30 0.28 -0.21
N PHE A 9 15.28 0.97 -0.71
CA PHE A 9 14.54 1.97 0.08
C PHE A 9 13.84 1.33 1.29
N PHE A 10 13.11 0.24 1.09
CA PHE A 10 12.43 -0.45 2.20
C PHE A 10 13.42 -1.11 3.17
N ALA A 11 14.55 -1.62 2.70
CA ALA A 11 15.61 -2.13 3.57
C ALA A 11 16.19 -1.04 4.50
N ARG A 12 16.34 0.21 4.02
CA ARG A 12 16.73 1.35 4.86
C ARG A 12 15.66 1.66 5.92
N LEU A 13 14.38 1.61 5.58
CA LEU A 13 13.29 1.80 6.53
C LEU A 13 13.27 0.71 7.61
N ASP A 14 13.55 -0.54 7.24
CA ASP A 14 13.63 -1.65 8.19
C ASP A 14 14.84 -1.54 9.14
N ALA A 15 15.93 -0.94 8.68
CA ALA A 15 17.12 -0.69 9.48
C ALA A 15 17.01 0.51 10.45
N LEU A 16 15.93 1.30 10.36
CA LEU A 16 15.73 2.46 11.24
C LEU A 16 15.56 2.06 12.70
N PRO A 17 16.10 2.84 13.65
CA PRO A 17 15.80 2.71 15.07
C PRO A 17 14.31 2.79 15.36
N LYS A 18 13.82 2.05 16.36
CA LYS A 18 12.39 1.99 16.72
C LYS A 18 11.74 3.37 16.89
N GLY A 19 12.46 4.35 17.47
CA GLY A 19 11.93 5.71 17.65
C GLY A 19 11.71 6.47 16.35
N GLU A 20 12.53 6.21 15.32
CA GLU A 20 12.41 6.80 13.99
C GLU A 20 11.29 6.12 13.18
N ARG A 21 11.21 4.79 13.24
CA ARG A 21 10.06 4.05 12.69
C ARG A 21 8.73 4.52 13.30
N THR A 22 8.72 4.78 14.62
CA THR A 22 7.53 5.30 15.31
C THR A 22 7.14 6.70 14.81
N ALA A 23 8.10 7.56 14.48
CA ALA A 23 7.83 8.88 13.91
C ALA A 23 7.11 8.73 12.56
N LEU A 24 7.62 7.91 11.64
CA LEU A 24 6.96 7.62 10.35
C LEU A 24 5.58 6.96 10.54
N LYS A 25 5.48 5.98 11.42
CA LYS A 25 4.22 5.28 11.70
C LYS A 25 3.08 6.22 12.11
N ARG A 26 3.37 7.29 12.86
CA ARG A 26 2.37 8.26 13.31
C ARG A 26 1.80 9.09 12.16
N GLU A 27 2.57 9.26 11.11
CA GLU A 27 2.19 10.02 9.91
C GLU A 27 1.50 9.14 8.84
N ALA A 28 1.20 7.87 9.14
CA ALA A 28 0.49 7.02 8.19
C ALA A 28 -0.90 7.59 7.88
N GLY A 29 -1.14 7.90 6.61
CA GLY A 29 -2.36 8.56 6.14
C GLY A 29 -2.28 10.10 6.08
N VAL A 30 -1.14 10.70 6.41
CA VAL A 30 -0.87 12.13 6.33
C VAL A 30 -0.06 12.44 5.07
N LEU A 31 -0.35 13.55 4.39
CA LEU A 31 0.44 14.02 3.25
C LEU A 31 1.83 14.50 3.71
N LEU A 32 2.85 14.36 2.86
CA LEU A 32 4.21 14.79 3.15
C LEU A 32 4.29 16.27 3.58
N GLU A 33 3.52 17.13 2.92
CA GLU A 33 3.47 18.57 3.15
C GLU A 33 2.85 18.95 4.51
N GLN A 34 2.12 18.03 5.12
CA GLN A 34 1.41 18.21 6.41
C GLN A 34 2.08 17.45 7.55
N ALA A 35 3.11 16.66 7.25
CA ALA A 35 3.74 15.76 8.19
C ALA A 35 4.63 16.48 9.21
N ASP A 36 4.80 15.87 10.37
CA ASP A 36 5.71 16.33 11.40
C ASP A 36 7.17 16.38 10.92
N GLY A 37 7.91 17.44 11.27
CA GLY A 37 9.27 17.69 10.81
C GLY A 37 10.25 16.57 11.16
N ARG A 38 10.03 15.81 12.25
CA ARG A 38 10.86 14.65 12.58
C ARG A 38 10.63 13.50 11.58
N ALA A 39 9.40 13.22 11.25
CA ALA A 39 9.06 12.19 10.26
C ALA A 39 9.60 12.55 8.87
N VAL A 40 9.45 13.82 8.47
CA VAL A 40 10.00 14.34 7.20
C VAL A 40 11.52 14.16 7.15
N ARG A 41 12.24 14.52 8.21
CA ARG A 41 13.70 14.34 8.30
C ARG A 41 14.09 12.86 8.15
N VAL A 42 13.43 11.97 8.88
CA VAL A 42 13.70 10.52 8.83
C VAL A 42 13.43 9.97 7.43
N PHE A 43 12.35 10.40 6.80
CA PHE A 43 12.01 10.01 5.44
C PHE A 43 13.10 10.40 4.44
N TYR A 44 13.58 11.66 4.48
CA TYR A 44 14.63 12.11 3.56
C TYR A 44 15.98 11.43 3.79
N GLN A 45 16.25 10.92 4.99
CA GLN A 45 17.45 10.09 5.23
C GLN A 45 17.38 8.73 4.53
N CYS A 46 16.17 8.22 4.28
CA CYS A 46 15.96 6.94 3.60
C CYS A 46 15.75 7.11 2.08
N LEU A 47 15.36 8.31 1.65
CA LEU A 47 15.00 8.56 0.25
C LEU A 47 16.20 8.33 -0.68
N PRO A 48 16.02 7.63 -1.83
CA PRO A 48 17.05 7.58 -2.86
C PRO A 48 17.40 8.97 -3.39
N ALA A 49 18.68 9.25 -3.59
CA ALA A 49 19.16 10.58 -4.02
C ALA A 49 18.65 11.03 -5.40
N ASP A 50 18.21 10.09 -6.21
CA ASP A 50 17.67 10.31 -7.55
C ASP A 50 16.14 10.19 -7.61
N ALA A 51 15.46 10.22 -6.46
CA ALA A 51 14.00 10.28 -6.42
C ALA A 51 13.52 11.59 -7.04
N LEU A 52 12.48 11.50 -7.88
CA LEU A 52 11.91 12.66 -8.51
C LEU A 52 10.86 13.32 -7.58
N PRO A 53 10.71 14.65 -7.59
CA PRO A 53 9.79 15.35 -6.69
C PRO A 53 8.36 14.79 -6.68
N TRP A 54 7.83 14.40 -7.86
CA TRP A 54 6.49 13.83 -7.95
C TRP A 54 6.34 12.44 -7.28
N GLN A 55 7.45 11.76 -7.00
CA GLN A 55 7.47 10.45 -6.32
C GLN A 55 7.47 10.59 -4.79
N GLU A 56 7.98 11.69 -4.26
CA GLU A 56 8.27 11.85 -2.83
C GLU A 56 7.02 11.65 -1.95
N GLY A 57 5.90 12.27 -2.28
CA GLY A 57 4.65 12.11 -1.53
C GLY A 57 4.16 10.66 -1.51
N ARG A 58 4.28 9.94 -2.64
CA ARG A 58 3.90 8.52 -2.75
C ARG A 58 4.84 7.62 -1.96
N MET A 59 6.13 7.91 -2.01
CA MET A 59 7.16 7.20 -1.25
C MET A 59 7.01 7.44 0.25
N PHE A 60 6.69 8.66 0.66
CA PHE A 60 6.42 9.00 2.06
C PHE A 60 5.21 8.21 2.57
N ALA A 61 4.10 8.23 1.84
CA ALA A 61 2.89 7.47 2.22
C ALA A 61 3.19 5.97 2.36
N ALA A 62 3.90 5.38 1.41
CA ALA A 62 4.29 3.97 1.47
C ALA A 62 5.24 3.66 2.63
N ALA A 63 6.20 4.56 2.94
CA ALA A 63 7.11 4.43 4.07
C ALA A 63 6.38 4.45 5.41
N CYS A 64 5.45 5.39 5.59
CA CYS A 64 4.64 5.51 6.80
C CYS A 64 3.73 4.29 6.99
N ILE A 65 3.10 3.80 5.93
CA ILE A 65 2.31 2.57 5.95
C ILE A 65 3.19 1.35 6.27
N HIS A 66 4.38 1.25 5.68
CA HIS A 66 5.33 0.16 5.95
C HIS A 66 5.69 0.06 7.44
N CYS A 67 5.89 1.19 8.08
CA CYS A 67 6.22 1.27 9.51
C CYS A 67 5.06 0.87 10.45
N LEU A 68 3.87 0.56 9.94
CA LEU A 68 2.77 0.01 10.75
C LEU A 68 3.04 -1.42 11.23
N TRP A 69 3.93 -2.15 10.55
CA TRP A 69 4.36 -3.51 10.89
C TRP A 69 5.84 -3.54 11.26
N GLU A 70 6.20 -4.49 12.11
CA GLU A 70 7.60 -4.70 12.49
C GLU A 70 8.43 -5.23 11.29
N PRO A 71 9.75 -4.97 11.23
CA PRO A 71 10.62 -5.41 10.11
C PRO A 71 10.55 -6.91 9.85
N GLU A 72 10.44 -7.71 10.92
CA GLU A 72 10.41 -9.17 10.87
C GLU A 72 9.06 -9.73 10.42
N THR A 73 8.06 -8.88 10.19
CA THR A 73 6.72 -9.32 9.76
C THR A 73 6.83 -10.08 8.44
N ARG A 74 6.48 -11.38 8.50
CA ARG A 74 6.42 -12.27 7.35
C ARG A 74 5.03 -12.26 6.72
N SER A 75 4.91 -12.89 5.55
CA SER A 75 3.62 -13.07 4.87
C SER A 75 2.93 -11.75 4.48
N ARG A 76 3.70 -10.75 4.07
CA ARG A 76 3.16 -9.53 3.47
C ARG A 76 2.48 -9.85 2.14
N GLN A 77 1.32 -9.24 1.89
CA GLN A 77 0.47 -9.57 0.75
C GLN A 77 0.11 -8.31 -0.03
N PRO A 78 -0.04 -8.41 -1.35
CA PRO A 78 -0.60 -7.34 -2.16
C PRO A 78 -1.96 -6.90 -1.61
N LEU A 79 -2.20 -5.60 -1.56
CA LEU A 79 -3.40 -5.03 -0.92
C LEU A 79 -4.68 -5.49 -1.63
N GLU A 80 -4.65 -5.62 -2.97
CA GLU A 80 -5.77 -6.13 -3.75
C GLU A 80 -6.15 -7.58 -3.40
N GLN A 81 -5.18 -8.42 -3.02
CA GLN A 81 -5.46 -9.79 -2.57
C GLN A 81 -6.07 -9.82 -1.16
N ILE A 82 -5.62 -8.91 -0.29
CA ILE A 82 -6.21 -8.75 1.04
C ILE A 82 -7.68 -8.35 0.90
N PHE A 83 -8.00 -7.40 0.01
CA PHE A 83 -9.37 -6.97 -0.23
C PHE A 83 -10.25 -8.08 -0.76
N PHE A 84 -9.73 -8.92 -1.67
CA PHE A 84 -10.47 -10.09 -2.13
C PHE A 84 -10.86 -11.01 -0.97
N ARG A 85 -9.92 -11.30 -0.05
CA ARG A 85 -10.19 -12.13 1.12
C ARG A 85 -11.18 -11.49 2.09
N LEU A 86 -11.04 -10.20 2.35
CA LEU A 86 -11.95 -9.44 3.19
C LEU A 86 -13.36 -9.35 2.58
N GLY A 87 -13.46 -9.29 1.26
CA GLY A 87 -14.72 -9.28 0.52
C GLY A 87 -15.52 -10.58 0.62
N GLN A 88 -14.89 -11.68 1.05
CA GLN A 88 -15.61 -12.93 1.36
C GLN A 88 -16.34 -12.87 2.72
N ASP A 89 -16.00 -11.92 3.59
CA ASP A 89 -16.69 -11.67 4.85
C ASP A 89 -17.94 -10.82 4.59
N GLN A 90 -19.12 -11.41 4.73
CA GLN A 90 -20.40 -10.76 4.46
C GLN A 90 -20.64 -9.51 5.31
N THR A 91 -20.03 -9.41 6.50
CA THR A 91 -20.19 -8.27 7.41
C THR A 91 -19.41 -7.04 6.96
N ILE A 92 -18.33 -7.25 6.18
CA ILE A 92 -17.40 -6.21 5.75
C ILE A 92 -17.66 -5.82 4.30
N SER A 93 -18.14 -6.75 3.47
CA SER A 93 -18.14 -6.66 2.01
C SER A 93 -18.82 -5.42 1.45
N LYS A 94 -19.97 -5.00 2.00
CA LYS A 94 -20.70 -3.82 1.50
C LYS A 94 -19.98 -2.51 1.73
N SER A 95 -19.51 -2.30 2.97
CA SER A 95 -18.80 -1.06 3.36
C SER A 95 -17.44 -0.96 2.66
N MET A 96 -16.74 -2.07 2.56
CA MET A 96 -15.46 -2.14 1.87
C MET A 96 -15.62 -1.95 0.36
N GLY A 97 -16.62 -2.59 -0.25
CA GLY A 97 -16.90 -2.45 -1.68
C GLY A 97 -17.10 -1.00 -2.07
N HIS A 98 -17.97 -0.27 -1.37
CA HIS A 98 -18.19 1.15 -1.63
C HIS A 98 -16.93 2.01 -1.40
N CYS A 99 -16.17 1.74 -0.33
CA CYS A 99 -14.92 2.46 -0.07
C CYS A 99 -13.91 2.24 -1.20
N LEU A 100 -13.86 1.04 -1.73
CA LEU A 100 -12.95 0.67 -2.80
C LEU A 100 -13.37 1.21 -4.16
N GLU A 101 -14.67 1.16 -4.50
CA GLU A 101 -15.22 1.81 -5.69
C GLU A 101 -14.84 3.30 -5.69
N THR A 102 -15.07 3.99 -4.57
CA THR A 102 -14.66 5.38 -4.41
C THR A 102 -13.15 5.57 -4.57
N LEU A 103 -12.33 4.68 -4.00
CA LEU A 103 -10.88 4.77 -4.12
C LEU A 103 -10.41 4.64 -5.57
N LEU A 104 -10.99 3.73 -6.33
CA LEU A 104 -10.61 3.47 -7.72
C LEU A 104 -10.91 4.67 -8.65
N ASP A 105 -11.85 5.52 -8.29
CA ASP A 105 -12.22 6.72 -9.03
C ASP A 105 -11.37 7.95 -8.66
N LEU A 106 -10.59 7.87 -7.57
CA LEU A 106 -9.75 8.98 -7.12
C LEU A 106 -8.40 9.00 -7.84
N ALA A 107 -7.90 10.20 -8.12
CA ALA A 107 -6.53 10.44 -8.51
C ALA A 107 -5.65 10.65 -7.27
N TRP A 108 -4.34 10.42 -7.39
CA TRP A 108 -3.37 10.93 -6.42
C TRP A 108 -3.22 12.43 -6.65
N ASP A 109 -3.60 13.22 -5.68
CA ASP A 109 -3.59 14.68 -5.71
C ASP A 109 -3.13 15.29 -4.37
N GLU A 110 -3.08 16.60 -4.34
CA GLU A 110 -2.67 17.39 -3.16
C GLU A 110 -3.76 17.45 -2.07
N ASP A 111 -5.01 17.12 -2.41
CA ASP A 111 -6.12 17.11 -1.44
C ASP A 111 -6.07 15.88 -0.52
N GLY A 112 -5.34 14.84 -0.90
CA GLY A 112 -5.10 13.65 -0.09
C GLY A 112 -6.32 12.73 0.10
N PHE A 113 -7.38 12.89 -0.70
CA PHE A 113 -8.57 12.06 -0.59
C PHE A 113 -8.26 10.59 -0.84
N LEU A 114 -7.46 10.30 -1.87
CA LEU A 114 -7.00 8.93 -2.16
C LEU A 114 -6.25 8.35 -0.96
N LEU A 115 -5.27 9.09 -0.43
CA LEU A 115 -4.46 8.62 0.71
C LEU A 115 -5.33 8.35 1.94
N THR A 116 -6.29 9.20 2.23
CA THR A 116 -7.25 9.02 3.33
C THR A 116 -8.06 7.73 3.16
N LYS A 117 -8.59 7.46 1.96
CA LYS A 117 -9.36 6.25 1.67
C LYS A 117 -8.48 5.01 1.72
N LEU A 118 -7.30 5.08 1.10
CA LEU A 118 -6.30 4.02 1.12
C LEU A 118 -5.93 3.65 2.56
N PHE A 119 -5.63 4.63 3.39
CA PHE A 119 -5.24 4.40 4.77
C PHE A 119 -6.34 3.71 5.59
N ARG A 120 -7.61 4.08 5.39
CA ARG A 120 -8.74 3.38 6.02
C ARG A 120 -8.78 1.91 5.66
N LEU A 121 -8.54 1.57 4.39
CA LEU A 121 -8.49 0.19 3.93
C LEU A 121 -7.28 -0.57 4.49
N VAL A 122 -6.12 0.09 4.59
CA VAL A 122 -4.92 -0.46 5.25
C VAL A 122 -5.18 -0.73 6.73
N GLN A 123 -5.86 0.18 7.43
CA GLN A 123 -6.25 0.00 8.83
C GLN A 123 -7.19 -1.20 9.01
N LEU A 124 -8.16 -1.36 8.10
CA LEU A 124 -9.06 -2.51 8.10
C LEU A 124 -8.26 -3.81 7.89
N ALA A 125 -7.37 -3.87 6.90
CA ALA A 125 -6.50 -5.01 6.67
C ALA A 125 -5.70 -5.37 7.93
N ARG A 126 -5.08 -4.36 8.57
CA ARG A 126 -4.30 -4.53 9.79
C ARG A 126 -5.14 -5.03 10.96
N SER A 127 -6.36 -4.53 11.15
CA SER A 127 -7.27 -4.98 12.21
C SER A 127 -7.71 -6.44 12.06
N LYS A 128 -7.62 -6.97 10.85
CA LYS A 128 -7.89 -8.38 10.51
C LYS A 128 -6.62 -9.26 10.47
N GLY A 129 -5.48 -8.73 10.91
CA GLY A 129 -4.24 -9.47 11.02
C GLY A 129 -3.44 -9.60 9.72
N TYR A 130 -3.81 -8.87 8.67
CA TYR A 130 -3.05 -8.87 7.41
C TYR A 130 -1.93 -7.84 7.44
N ALA A 131 -0.81 -8.19 6.80
CA ALA A 131 0.31 -7.28 6.54
C ALA A 131 0.40 -6.96 5.05
N VAL A 132 0.54 -5.68 4.74
CA VAL A 132 0.57 -5.17 3.36
C VAL A 132 1.98 -5.27 2.78
N ASP A 133 2.10 -5.73 1.54
CA ASP A 133 3.29 -5.61 0.72
C ASP A 133 3.44 -4.16 0.23
N CYS A 134 4.27 -3.40 0.94
CA CYS A 134 4.44 -1.99 0.68
C CYS A 134 5.34 -1.69 -0.54
N GLU A 135 6.20 -2.62 -0.96
CA GLU A 135 6.92 -2.49 -2.24
C GLU A 135 5.92 -2.52 -3.40
N ARG A 136 5.01 -3.49 -3.37
CA ARG A 136 3.94 -3.59 -4.36
C ARG A 136 3.02 -2.38 -4.31
N LEU A 137 2.62 -1.95 -3.10
CA LEU A 137 1.79 -0.77 -2.92
C LEU A 137 2.46 0.49 -3.48
N LEU A 138 3.75 0.72 -3.19
CA LEU A 138 4.48 1.86 -3.74
C LEU A 138 4.50 1.83 -5.26
N ASN A 139 4.80 0.67 -5.86
CA ASN A 139 4.74 0.53 -7.31
C ASN A 139 3.36 0.91 -7.87
N ASP A 140 2.29 0.49 -7.21
CA ASP A 140 0.93 0.83 -7.60
C ASP A 140 0.67 2.33 -7.50
N LEU A 141 1.09 2.98 -6.43
CA LEU A 141 0.93 4.42 -6.24
C LEU A 141 1.72 5.24 -7.26
N LEU A 142 2.93 4.80 -7.65
CA LEU A 142 3.73 5.47 -8.66
C LEU A 142 3.05 5.48 -10.03
N TYR A 143 2.27 4.46 -10.36
CA TYR A 143 1.55 4.33 -11.64
C TYR A 143 0.05 4.61 -11.53
N TRP A 144 -0.43 5.07 -10.36
CA TRP A 144 -1.85 5.27 -10.10
C TRP A 144 -2.53 6.22 -11.08
N ASN A 145 -1.92 7.36 -11.37
CA ASN A 145 -2.47 8.38 -12.28
C ASN A 145 -2.22 8.06 -13.76
N GLY A 146 -1.85 6.83 -14.12
CA GLY A 146 -1.62 6.47 -15.51
C GLY A 146 -2.89 6.54 -16.35
N GLU A 147 -2.81 7.09 -17.55
CA GLU A 147 -3.96 7.31 -18.48
C GLU A 147 -4.80 6.04 -18.71
N LYS A 148 -4.16 4.86 -18.74
CA LYS A 148 -4.83 3.58 -18.96
C LYS A 148 -5.48 2.99 -17.71
N GLN A 149 -5.32 3.61 -16.56
CA GLN A 149 -5.81 3.12 -15.27
C GLN A 149 -5.50 1.63 -14.99
N THR A 150 -4.31 1.20 -15.35
CA THR A 150 -3.91 -0.22 -15.29
C THR A 150 -3.90 -0.78 -13.87
N VAL A 151 -3.53 0.05 -12.89
CA VAL A 151 -3.53 -0.32 -11.47
C VAL A 151 -4.97 -0.51 -10.99
N GLN A 152 -5.84 0.47 -11.23
CA GLN A 152 -7.23 0.44 -10.82
C GLN A 152 -7.97 -0.76 -11.44
N ARG A 153 -7.75 -1.03 -12.74
CA ARG A 153 -8.31 -2.21 -13.41
C ARG A 153 -7.83 -3.52 -12.81
N ARG A 154 -6.53 -3.61 -12.44
CA ARG A 154 -5.99 -4.80 -11.79
C ARG A 154 -6.61 -5.01 -10.42
N TRP A 155 -6.74 -3.96 -9.62
CA TRP A 155 -7.37 -4.03 -8.31
C TRP A 155 -8.84 -4.42 -8.42
N ALA A 156 -9.60 -3.77 -9.33
CA ALA A 156 -10.99 -4.14 -9.60
C ALA A 156 -11.12 -5.62 -10.03
N LYS A 157 -10.25 -6.08 -10.94
CA LYS A 157 -10.25 -7.49 -11.37
C LYS A 157 -10.00 -8.44 -10.20
N ALA A 158 -9.03 -8.15 -9.33
CA ALA A 158 -8.72 -8.98 -8.18
C ALA A 158 -9.89 -9.11 -7.20
N LEU A 159 -10.77 -8.11 -7.15
CA LEU A 159 -11.93 -8.11 -6.27
C LEU A 159 -13.12 -8.88 -6.80
N TYR A 160 -13.39 -8.77 -8.10
CA TYR A 160 -14.64 -9.26 -8.70
C TYR A 160 -14.46 -10.58 -9.45
N ILE A 161 -13.22 -10.97 -9.78
CA ILE A 161 -12.94 -12.21 -10.50
C ILE A 161 -12.26 -13.19 -9.55
N LYS A 162 -12.95 -14.30 -9.23
CA LYS A 162 -12.34 -15.41 -8.49
C LYS A 162 -11.15 -15.94 -9.29
N PRO A 163 -9.96 -16.15 -8.65
CA PRO A 163 -8.90 -16.90 -9.31
C PRO A 163 -9.44 -18.28 -9.70
N GLU A 164 -9.26 -18.64 -10.95
CA GLU A 164 -9.56 -20.00 -11.39
C GLU A 164 -8.68 -20.95 -10.56
N THR A 165 -9.30 -21.76 -9.71
CA THR A 165 -8.64 -22.91 -9.12
C THR A 165 -8.37 -23.88 -10.25
N ASN A 166 -7.10 -23.96 -10.70
CA ASN A 166 -6.67 -25.05 -11.55
C ASN A 166 -6.96 -26.35 -10.80
N HIS A 167 -8.07 -26.97 -11.10
CA HIS A 167 -8.26 -28.39 -10.88
C HIS A 167 -7.32 -29.08 -11.89
N ASP A 168 -6.06 -29.23 -11.51
CA ASP A 168 -5.22 -30.24 -12.13
C ASP A 168 -5.92 -31.59 -11.88
N GLY A 169 -6.42 -32.12 -12.98
CA GLY A 169 -7.20 -33.34 -13.00
C GLY A 169 -6.39 -34.52 -12.46
N GLU A 170 -6.85 -35.05 -11.36
CA GLU A 170 -6.63 -36.45 -11.04
C GLU A 170 -7.43 -37.29 -12.04
N LYS A 171 -6.77 -37.64 -13.13
CA LYS A 171 -7.14 -38.82 -13.90
C LYS A 171 -6.55 -40.00 -13.14
N GLY A 172 -7.35 -40.58 -12.29
CA GLY A 172 -7.14 -41.94 -11.79
C GLY A 172 -7.55 -42.93 -12.87
N ASP A 173 -6.63 -43.81 -13.16
CA ASP A 173 -6.86 -45.10 -13.81
C ASP A 173 -7.74 -46.00 -12.93
#